data_e117193f2c1cb0ecc3a451947ddffcbe
#
_entry.id   e117193f2c1cb0ecc3a451947ddffcbe
#
_cell.length_a   1.000
_cell.length_b   1.000
_cell.length_c   1.000
_cell.angle_alpha   90.00
_cell.angle_beta   90.00
_cell.angle_gamma   90.00
#
_symmetry.space_group_name_H-M   'P 1'
#
loop_
_entity.id
_entity.type
_entity.pdbx_description
1 polymer ?
#
loop_
_entity_poly.entity_id
_entity_poly.type
_entity_poly.pdbx_seq_one_letter_code
_entity_poly.pdbx_strand_id
1 'polypeptide(L)'
;MARDEFGHIDTGLGKSPAFGEVSITKPTVLIDRTPTKLNIDGVKFEFQYTPESEAPAELTFYLPEYKAFGGAELVSRNMHNLYTLRGAKVRDALKWSGYIEEARNIFGDADIYFGSHHWPMWGQDNIQKFLKQQRDTYKFIHDQSVRRMNKGMTPGEIAEDITLPTSLSQEFYNREYYGTVKHN
;
A
#
# COMPACT_ATOMS: atom_id res chain seq x y z
N MET A 1 -7.78 -27.54 -8.17
CA MET A 1 -8.48 -27.91 -9.42
C MET A 1 -7.46 -28.07 -10.53
N ALA A 2 -7.70 -29.00 -11.46
CA ALA A 2 -6.89 -29.13 -12.65
C ALA A 2 -7.07 -27.92 -13.57
N ARG A 3 -6.05 -27.63 -14.37
CA ARG A 3 -6.13 -26.64 -15.44
C ARG A 3 -6.70 -27.29 -16.68
N ASP A 4 -7.97 -27.09 -16.93
CA ASP A 4 -8.70 -27.58 -18.08
C ASP A 4 -9.84 -26.61 -18.45
N GLU A 5 -10.65 -26.95 -19.42
CA GLU A 5 -11.78 -26.10 -19.86
C GLU A 5 -12.86 -25.90 -18.79
N PHE A 6 -12.87 -26.70 -17.72
CA PHE A 6 -13.82 -26.62 -16.61
C PHE A 6 -13.16 -26.19 -15.30
N GLY A 7 -11.85 -26.01 -15.27
CA GLY A 7 -11.05 -25.70 -14.11
C GLY A 7 -10.49 -24.30 -14.12
N HIS A 8 -9.43 -24.08 -13.34
CA HIS A 8 -8.76 -22.79 -13.25
C HIS A 8 -7.86 -22.55 -14.46
N ILE A 9 -7.99 -21.36 -15.06
CA ILE A 9 -7.06 -20.87 -16.07
C ILE A 9 -5.74 -20.47 -15.40
N ASP A 10 -5.83 -19.86 -14.23
CA ASP A 10 -4.69 -19.44 -13.39
C ASP A 10 -5.04 -19.43 -11.90
N THR A 11 -4.20 -18.82 -11.07
CA THR A 11 -4.41 -18.72 -9.62
C THR A 11 -5.27 -17.52 -9.20
N GLY A 12 -5.76 -16.70 -10.13
CA GLY A 12 -6.38 -15.42 -9.87
C GLY A 12 -5.37 -14.29 -9.63
N LEU A 13 -4.10 -14.64 -9.46
CA LEU A 13 -2.97 -13.70 -9.29
C LEU A 13 -1.98 -13.82 -10.47
N GLY A 14 -2.42 -14.41 -11.58
CA GLY A 14 -1.60 -14.73 -12.73
C GLY A 14 -1.35 -16.23 -12.86
N LYS A 15 -0.37 -16.63 -13.66
CA LYS A 15 0.01 -18.03 -13.85
C LYS A 15 0.46 -18.64 -12.53
N SER A 16 0.33 -19.98 -12.39
CA SER A 16 0.79 -20.69 -11.20
C SER A 16 2.22 -20.30 -10.85
N PRO A 17 2.48 -20.00 -9.57
CA PRO A 17 3.85 -19.84 -9.12
C PRO A 17 4.66 -21.11 -9.37
N ALA A 18 5.96 -20.95 -9.57
CA ALA A 18 6.85 -22.10 -9.64
C ALA A 18 6.87 -22.83 -8.29
N PHE A 19 6.71 -24.13 -8.32
CA PHE A 19 6.86 -24.98 -7.14
C PHE A 19 8.25 -25.61 -7.13
N GLY A 20 8.87 -25.67 -5.96
CA GLY A 20 10.22 -26.21 -5.77
C GLY A 20 10.65 -26.09 -4.33
N GLU A 21 11.93 -26.30 -4.06
CA GLU A 21 12.49 -26.03 -2.75
C GLU A 21 12.42 -24.54 -2.43
N VAL A 22 12.01 -24.22 -1.21
CA VAL A 22 11.87 -22.85 -0.73
C VAL A 22 12.91 -22.60 0.37
N SER A 23 13.67 -21.52 0.23
CA SER A 23 14.64 -21.11 1.26
C SER A 23 14.63 -19.59 1.41
N ILE A 24 15.20 -19.12 2.51
CA ILE A 24 15.38 -17.69 2.79
C ILE A 24 16.87 -17.39 2.83
N THR A 25 17.29 -16.42 2.02
CA THR A 25 18.64 -15.86 2.11
C THR A 25 18.61 -14.64 3.02
N LYS A 26 19.51 -14.61 4.00
CA LYS A 26 19.62 -13.46 4.91
C LYS A 26 20.04 -12.21 4.11
N PRO A 27 19.36 -11.06 4.25
CA PRO A 27 19.77 -9.81 3.64
C PRO A 27 21.18 -9.40 4.07
N THR A 28 21.96 -8.85 3.17
CA THR A 28 23.31 -8.33 3.45
C THR A 28 23.29 -6.86 3.85
N VAL A 29 22.27 -6.11 3.43
CA VAL A 29 22.06 -4.71 3.79
C VAL A 29 20.64 -4.58 4.31
N LEU A 30 20.46 -3.88 5.44
CA LEU A 30 19.17 -3.60 6.03
C LEU A 30 18.82 -2.13 5.87
N ILE A 31 17.55 -1.86 5.53
CA ILE A 31 16.98 -0.52 5.54
C ILE A 31 16.10 -0.42 6.79
N ASP A 32 16.58 0.31 7.79
CA ASP A 32 15.96 0.42 9.12
C ASP A 32 15.60 1.86 9.52
N ARG A 33 15.80 2.82 8.61
CA ARG A 33 15.51 4.25 8.84
C ARG A 33 15.26 5.00 7.54
N THR A 34 14.54 6.11 7.64
CA THR A 34 14.31 7.10 6.59
C THR A 34 15.14 8.36 6.82
N PRO A 35 15.82 8.94 5.81
CA PRO A 35 16.14 8.31 4.54
C PRO A 35 17.38 7.41 4.66
N THR A 36 17.42 6.35 3.88
CA THR A 36 18.66 5.59 3.64
C THR A 36 19.00 5.71 2.16
N LYS A 37 20.24 6.12 1.84
CA LYS A 37 20.70 6.30 0.47
C LYS A 37 21.75 5.28 0.12
N LEU A 38 21.55 4.57 -0.98
CA LEU A 38 22.48 3.57 -1.49
C LEU A 38 22.75 3.79 -2.97
N ASN A 39 23.92 3.35 -3.43
CA ASN A 39 24.19 3.16 -4.83
C ASN A 39 24.30 1.65 -5.09
N ILE A 40 23.41 1.13 -5.92
CA ILE A 40 23.34 -0.28 -6.27
C ILE A 40 23.58 -0.41 -7.76
N ASP A 41 24.69 -1.02 -8.14
CA ASP A 41 25.11 -1.20 -9.54
C ASP A 41 25.09 0.09 -10.37
N GLY A 42 25.51 1.22 -9.76
CA GLY A 42 25.56 2.53 -10.39
C GLY A 42 24.27 3.33 -10.31
N VAL A 43 23.16 2.74 -9.87
CA VAL A 43 21.87 3.43 -9.70
C VAL A 43 21.73 3.94 -8.27
N LYS A 44 21.36 5.21 -8.14
CA LYS A 44 21.10 5.83 -6.83
C LYS A 44 19.68 5.51 -6.35
N PHE A 45 19.58 5.07 -5.12
CA PHE A 45 18.33 4.81 -4.42
C PHE A 45 18.24 5.66 -3.15
N GLU A 46 17.07 6.20 -2.90
CA GLU A 46 16.69 6.81 -1.62
C GLU A 46 15.53 6.01 -1.03
N PHE A 47 15.76 5.33 0.09
CA PHE A 47 14.77 4.46 0.72
C PHE A 47 14.01 5.19 1.82
N GLN A 48 12.71 4.91 1.90
CA GLN A 48 11.86 5.20 3.03
C GLN A 48 11.50 3.88 3.73
N TYR A 49 11.74 3.80 5.03
CA TYR A 49 11.36 2.68 5.87
C TYR A 49 9.96 2.91 6.45
N THR A 50 9.04 1.98 6.20
CA THR A 50 7.61 2.12 6.52
C THR A 50 7.05 0.92 7.29
N PRO A 51 7.65 0.58 8.46
CA PRO A 51 7.29 -0.62 9.21
C PRO A 51 5.84 -0.56 9.70
N GLU A 52 5.20 -1.74 9.77
CA GLU A 52 3.81 -1.90 10.24
C GLU A 52 2.76 -1.25 9.34
N SER A 53 3.14 -0.87 8.11
CA SER A 53 2.18 -0.52 7.06
C SER A 53 1.64 -1.79 6.39
N GLU A 54 2.00 -2.10 5.15
CA GLU A 54 1.57 -3.36 4.51
C GLU A 54 2.21 -4.58 5.20
N ALA A 55 3.49 -4.50 5.53
CA ALA A 55 4.24 -5.54 6.19
C ALA A 55 5.01 -5.01 7.41
N PRO A 56 5.44 -5.89 8.34
CA PRO A 56 6.28 -5.48 9.46
C PRO A 56 7.58 -4.80 9.06
N ALA A 57 8.09 -5.08 7.87
CA ALA A 57 9.35 -4.56 7.34
C ALA A 57 9.19 -3.96 5.93
N GLU A 58 8.07 -3.28 5.69
CA GLU A 58 7.78 -2.61 4.42
C GLU A 58 8.74 -1.45 4.17
N LEU A 59 9.07 -1.19 2.92
CA LEU A 59 9.83 -0.04 2.48
C LEU A 59 9.40 0.44 1.09
N THR A 60 9.58 1.73 0.84
CA THR A 60 9.46 2.35 -0.48
C THR A 60 10.80 2.91 -0.92
N PHE A 61 10.94 3.30 -2.18
CA PHE A 61 12.17 3.88 -2.66
C PHE A 61 11.94 4.90 -3.77
N TYR A 62 12.90 5.78 -3.91
CA TYR A 62 12.95 6.78 -4.96
C TYR A 62 14.24 6.66 -5.76
N LEU A 63 14.12 6.80 -7.06
CA LEU A 63 15.22 6.84 -8.02
C LEU A 63 15.40 8.27 -8.50
N PRO A 64 16.27 9.08 -7.86
CA PRO A 64 16.35 10.52 -8.13
C PRO A 64 16.73 10.87 -9.57
N GLU A 65 17.57 10.06 -10.20
CA GLU A 65 18.00 10.29 -11.59
C GLU A 65 16.86 10.10 -12.62
N TYR A 66 15.83 9.33 -12.24
CA TYR A 66 14.65 9.06 -13.07
C TYR A 66 13.40 9.78 -12.57
N LYS A 67 13.48 10.49 -11.44
CA LYS A 67 12.33 11.04 -10.73
C LYS A 67 11.21 10.01 -10.56
N ALA A 68 11.58 8.79 -10.21
CA ALA A 68 10.68 7.67 -10.16
C ALA A 68 10.50 7.16 -8.72
N PHE A 69 9.25 7.15 -8.24
CA PHE A 69 8.86 6.66 -6.92
C PHE A 69 8.31 5.25 -7.01
N GLY A 70 9.01 4.30 -6.40
CA GLY A 70 8.58 2.91 -6.20
C GLY A 70 7.80 2.79 -4.89
N GLY A 71 6.48 2.77 -4.98
CA GLY A 71 5.58 2.82 -3.81
C GLY A 71 5.36 1.48 -3.13
N ALA A 72 5.96 0.38 -3.61
CA ALA A 72 5.77 -0.99 -3.12
C ALA A 72 4.27 -1.32 -2.95
N GLU A 73 3.83 -1.81 -1.79
CA GLU A 73 2.41 -1.94 -1.45
C GLU A 73 1.93 -0.88 -0.46
N LEU A 74 2.83 -0.01 0.05
CA LEU A 74 2.43 1.14 0.85
C LEU A 74 1.41 2.00 0.11
N VAL A 75 1.57 2.15 -1.20
CA VAL A 75 0.64 2.90 -2.05
C VAL A 75 0.27 2.05 -3.26
N SER A 76 -0.99 1.66 -3.35
CA SER A 76 -1.56 0.92 -4.47
C SER A 76 -2.69 1.71 -5.12
N ARG A 77 -2.92 1.49 -6.44
CA ARG A 77 -4.01 2.18 -7.15
C ARG A 77 -5.39 1.54 -6.90
N ASN A 78 -5.59 1.05 -5.70
CA ASN A 78 -6.84 0.54 -5.13
C ASN A 78 -6.75 0.60 -3.61
N MET A 79 -7.88 0.44 -2.93
CA MET A 79 -7.86 0.29 -1.47
C MET A 79 -7.22 -1.04 -1.09
N HIS A 80 -6.20 -0.98 -0.24
CA HIS A 80 -5.56 -2.16 0.32
C HIS A 80 -6.28 -2.62 1.59
N ASN A 81 -6.21 -3.92 1.91
CA ASN A 81 -6.71 -4.39 3.18
C ASN A 81 -5.79 -3.96 4.33
N LEU A 82 -6.38 -3.54 5.45
CA LEU A 82 -5.69 -3.30 6.72
C LEU A 82 -5.70 -4.55 7.58
N TYR A 83 -6.74 -5.39 7.43
CA TYR A 83 -6.88 -6.67 8.08
C TYR A 83 -6.94 -7.80 7.05
N THR A 84 -6.19 -8.86 7.26
CA THR A 84 -6.20 -10.03 6.40
C THR A 84 -6.50 -11.30 7.18
N LEU A 85 -7.42 -12.11 6.67
CA LEU A 85 -7.88 -13.34 7.32
C LEU A 85 -6.82 -14.47 7.34
N ARG A 86 -5.70 -14.31 6.64
CA ARG A 86 -4.61 -15.31 6.61
C ARG A 86 -3.76 -15.35 7.86
N GLY A 87 -4.05 -14.54 8.88
CA GLY A 87 -3.30 -14.50 10.13
C GLY A 87 -2.13 -13.51 10.16
N ALA A 88 -2.04 -12.60 9.22
CA ALA A 88 -1.12 -11.48 9.32
C ALA A 88 -1.55 -10.52 10.44
N LYS A 89 -0.61 -9.76 11.00
CA LYS A 89 -0.93 -8.70 11.95
C LYS A 89 -1.85 -7.67 11.30
N VAL A 90 -2.76 -7.10 12.10
CA VAL A 90 -3.52 -5.92 11.68
C VAL A 90 -2.55 -4.79 11.41
N ARG A 91 -2.72 -4.13 10.27
CA ARG A 91 -1.90 -3.02 9.82
C ARG A 91 -2.36 -1.72 10.47
N ASP A 92 -1.42 -0.86 10.79
CA ASP A 92 -1.72 0.41 11.46
C ASP A 92 -2.08 1.48 10.42
N ALA A 93 -3.37 1.75 10.25
CA ALA A 93 -3.86 2.73 9.28
C ALA A 93 -3.37 4.16 9.55
N LEU A 94 -3.15 4.53 10.82
CA LEU A 94 -2.64 5.85 11.16
C LEU A 94 -1.17 5.99 10.77
N LYS A 95 -0.33 5.02 11.13
CA LYS A 95 1.07 4.97 10.69
C LYS A 95 1.17 4.93 9.17
N TRP A 96 0.34 4.10 8.53
CA TRP A 96 0.30 3.98 7.07
C TRP A 96 0.04 5.34 6.41
N SER A 97 -0.99 6.06 6.88
CA SER A 97 -1.27 7.41 6.38
C SER A 97 -0.11 8.39 6.62
N GLY A 98 0.58 8.28 7.76
CA GLY A 98 1.77 9.07 8.09
C GLY A 98 2.93 8.81 7.12
N TYR A 99 3.19 7.56 6.78
CA TYR A 99 4.24 7.20 5.81
C TYR A 99 3.93 7.68 4.40
N ILE A 100 2.66 7.67 3.99
CA ILE A 100 2.27 8.26 2.69
C ILE A 100 2.51 9.78 2.69
N GLU A 101 2.22 10.46 3.80
CA GLU A 101 2.52 11.88 3.92
C GLU A 101 4.03 12.16 3.90
N GLU A 102 4.82 11.33 4.59
CA GLU A 102 6.28 11.41 4.54
C GLU A 102 6.79 11.23 3.10
N ALA A 103 6.31 10.20 2.38
CA ALA A 103 6.67 9.97 0.97
C ALA A 103 6.33 11.19 0.08
N ARG A 104 5.17 11.82 0.29
CA ARG A 104 4.77 13.04 -0.41
C ARG A 104 5.75 14.19 -0.20
N ASN A 105 6.31 14.29 0.99
CA ASN A 105 7.23 15.36 1.35
C ASN A 105 8.65 15.10 0.84
N ILE A 106 9.15 13.86 1.00
CA ILE A 106 10.54 13.54 0.65
C ILE A 106 10.74 13.20 -0.84
N PHE A 107 9.70 12.70 -1.52
CA PHE A 107 9.70 12.33 -2.95
C PHE A 107 8.73 13.18 -3.77
N GLY A 108 8.53 14.42 -3.34
CA GLY A 108 7.52 15.32 -3.88
C GLY A 108 7.74 15.75 -5.33
N ASP A 109 8.93 15.56 -5.87
CA ASP A 109 9.31 15.86 -7.26
C ASP A 109 9.21 14.65 -8.20
N ALA A 110 8.62 13.53 -7.76
CA ALA A 110 8.44 12.35 -8.58
C ALA A 110 7.55 12.63 -9.80
N ASP A 111 8.06 12.31 -10.98
CA ASP A 111 7.33 12.39 -12.25
C ASP A 111 6.76 11.03 -12.68
N ILE A 112 7.28 9.95 -12.10
CA ILE A 112 6.85 8.58 -12.34
C ILE A 112 6.55 7.92 -11.00
N TYR A 113 5.39 7.29 -10.91
CA TYR A 113 5.05 6.37 -9.82
C TYR A 113 4.86 4.96 -10.38
N PHE A 114 5.36 3.96 -9.66
CA PHE A 114 5.06 2.55 -9.89
C PHE A 114 4.98 1.80 -8.56
N GLY A 115 4.20 0.74 -8.53
CA GLY A 115 4.01 -0.11 -7.36
C GLY A 115 4.01 -1.58 -7.75
N SER A 116 3.79 -2.44 -6.76
CA SER A 116 3.72 -3.89 -6.98
C SER A 116 2.49 -4.32 -7.77
N HIS A 117 1.46 -3.47 -7.80
CA HIS A 117 0.19 -3.72 -8.46
C HIS A 117 -0.23 -2.54 -9.33
N HIS A 118 -0.98 -2.84 -10.40
CA HIS A 118 -1.51 -1.88 -11.37
C HIS A 118 -0.45 -1.19 -12.24
N TRP A 119 -0.96 -0.35 -13.13
CA TRP A 119 -0.15 0.39 -14.08
C TRP A 119 0.59 1.55 -13.41
N PRO A 120 1.77 1.93 -13.92
CA PRO A 120 2.43 3.15 -13.51
C PRO A 120 1.57 4.40 -13.70
N MET A 121 1.97 5.48 -13.05
CA MET A 121 1.35 6.81 -13.17
C MET A 121 2.43 7.83 -13.52
N TRP A 122 2.07 8.81 -14.34
CA TRP A 122 2.96 9.89 -14.76
C TRP A 122 2.40 11.25 -14.40
N GLY A 123 3.31 12.18 -14.17
CA GLY A 123 3.03 13.58 -13.86
C GLY A 123 2.97 13.85 -12.36
N GLN A 124 3.82 14.77 -11.92
CA GLN A 124 3.99 15.14 -10.51
C GLN A 124 2.65 15.49 -9.82
N ASP A 125 1.83 16.33 -10.43
CA ASP A 125 0.54 16.73 -9.85
C ASP A 125 -0.42 15.55 -9.66
N ASN A 126 -0.44 14.64 -10.63
CA ASN A 126 -1.25 13.42 -10.54
C ASN A 126 -0.79 12.51 -9.41
N ILE A 127 0.52 12.34 -9.27
CA ILE A 127 1.13 11.54 -8.22
C ILE A 127 0.86 12.17 -6.85
N GLN A 128 1.06 13.48 -6.72
CA GLN A 128 0.79 14.20 -5.48
C GLN A 128 -0.69 14.13 -5.08
N LYS A 129 -1.61 14.25 -6.04
CA LYS A 129 -3.04 14.05 -5.81
C LYS A 129 -3.34 12.62 -5.34
N PHE A 130 -2.81 11.62 -6.02
CA PHE A 130 -2.97 10.21 -5.70
C PHE A 130 -2.50 9.89 -4.27
N LEU A 131 -1.28 10.28 -3.92
CA LEU A 131 -0.72 10.06 -2.59
C LEU A 131 -1.57 10.75 -1.51
N LYS A 132 -2.00 12.00 -1.75
CA LYS A 132 -2.88 12.73 -0.84
C LYS A 132 -4.19 11.98 -0.58
N GLN A 133 -4.84 11.48 -1.61
CA GLN A 133 -6.13 10.81 -1.51
C GLN A 133 -6.00 9.44 -0.80
N GLN A 134 -4.93 8.70 -1.08
CA GLN A 134 -4.65 7.44 -0.37
C GLN A 134 -4.37 7.69 1.12
N ARG A 135 -3.54 8.68 1.45
CA ARG A 135 -3.30 9.10 2.83
C ARG A 135 -4.61 9.45 3.54
N ASP A 136 -5.44 10.28 2.92
CA ASP A 136 -6.70 10.76 3.49
C ASP A 136 -7.68 9.60 3.70
N THR A 137 -7.68 8.60 2.82
CA THR A 137 -8.52 7.41 2.94
C THR A 137 -8.16 6.58 4.17
N TYR A 138 -6.89 6.22 4.36
CA TYR A 138 -6.47 5.44 5.53
C TYR A 138 -6.64 6.22 6.83
N LYS A 139 -6.30 7.51 6.81
CA LYS A 139 -6.55 8.36 7.97
C LYS A 139 -8.03 8.50 8.31
N PHE A 140 -8.90 8.64 7.31
CA PHE A 140 -10.35 8.69 7.50
C PHE A 140 -10.87 7.40 8.15
N ILE A 141 -10.47 6.24 7.63
CA ILE A 141 -10.87 4.94 8.18
C ILE A 141 -10.47 4.86 9.66
N HIS A 142 -9.20 5.18 9.99
CA HIS A 142 -8.73 5.20 11.38
C HIS A 142 -9.55 6.15 12.25
N ASP A 143 -9.60 7.43 11.89
CA ASP A 143 -10.20 8.47 12.73
C ASP A 143 -11.70 8.24 12.93
N GLN A 144 -12.41 7.79 11.89
CA GLN A 144 -13.84 7.51 11.98
C GLN A 144 -14.15 6.24 12.74
N SER A 145 -13.29 5.22 12.68
CA SER A 145 -13.42 4.03 13.52
C SER A 145 -13.22 4.36 15.00
N VAL A 146 -12.14 5.06 15.33
CA VAL A 146 -11.86 5.49 16.72
C VAL A 146 -12.99 6.39 17.26
N ARG A 147 -13.50 7.31 16.43
CA ARG A 147 -14.63 8.16 16.82
C ARG A 147 -15.87 7.36 17.20
N ARG A 148 -16.16 6.30 16.46
CA ARG A 148 -17.32 5.42 16.70
C ARG A 148 -17.10 4.50 17.89
N MET A 149 -15.90 3.96 18.04
CA MET A 149 -15.51 3.20 19.23
C MET A 149 -15.72 4.01 20.52
N ASN A 150 -15.32 5.29 20.50
CA ASN A 150 -15.52 6.21 21.64
C ASN A 150 -16.99 6.52 21.93
N LYS A 151 -17.91 6.20 21.00
CA LYS A 151 -19.37 6.26 21.22
C LYS A 151 -19.97 4.92 21.69
N GLY A 152 -19.12 3.91 21.89
CA GLY A 152 -19.54 2.57 22.34
C GLY A 152 -20.04 1.66 21.23
N MET A 153 -19.82 1.99 19.96
CA MET A 153 -20.20 1.13 18.84
C MET A 153 -19.31 -0.11 18.78
N THR A 154 -19.90 -1.25 18.48
CA THR A 154 -19.19 -2.49 18.21
C THR A 154 -18.53 -2.49 16.83
N PRO A 155 -17.53 -3.34 16.55
CA PRO A 155 -16.90 -3.43 15.22
C PRO A 155 -17.91 -3.67 14.08
N GLY A 156 -18.92 -4.53 14.31
CA GLY A 156 -19.96 -4.80 13.31
C GLY A 156 -20.82 -3.56 12.99
N GLU A 157 -21.19 -2.81 14.01
CA GLU A 157 -21.95 -1.56 13.84
C GLU A 157 -21.11 -0.50 13.13
N ILE A 158 -19.82 -0.41 13.44
CA ILE A 158 -18.89 0.52 12.77
C ILE A 158 -18.76 0.16 11.29
N ALA A 159 -18.60 -1.12 10.97
CA ALA A 159 -18.47 -1.59 9.59
C ALA A 159 -19.70 -1.25 8.73
N GLU A 160 -20.90 -1.24 9.31
CA GLU A 160 -22.14 -0.87 8.60
C GLU A 160 -22.37 0.65 8.52
N ASP A 161 -21.84 1.43 9.47
CA ASP A 161 -22.07 2.88 9.56
C ASP A 161 -20.99 3.73 8.85
N ILE A 162 -19.78 3.20 8.69
CA ILE A 162 -18.67 3.94 8.08
C ILE A 162 -18.78 4.00 6.56
N THR A 163 -18.74 5.20 6.01
CA THR A 163 -18.81 5.43 4.58
C THR A 163 -17.80 6.51 4.19
N LEU A 164 -17.04 6.28 3.11
CA LEU A 164 -16.12 7.30 2.59
C LEU A 164 -16.90 8.51 2.07
N PRO A 165 -16.42 9.73 2.33
CA PRO A 165 -16.97 10.92 1.72
C PRO A 165 -16.80 10.89 0.20
N THR A 166 -17.68 11.57 -0.52
CA THR A 166 -17.69 11.61 -1.99
C THR A 166 -16.34 12.00 -2.58
N SER A 167 -15.62 12.92 -1.92
CA SER A 167 -14.29 13.37 -2.35
C SER A 167 -13.21 12.27 -2.31
N LEU A 168 -13.44 11.18 -1.59
CA LEU A 168 -12.55 10.02 -1.54
C LEU A 168 -13.13 8.83 -2.32
N SER A 169 -14.44 8.58 -2.20
CA SER A 169 -15.08 7.40 -2.80
C SER A 169 -15.15 7.44 -4.33
N GLN A 170 -15.11 8.61 -4.94
CA GLN A 170 -15.11 8.75 -6.41
C GLN A 170 -13.73 8.64 -7.06
N GLU A 171 -12.66 8.62 -6.28
CA GLU A 171 -11.33 8.46 -6.84
C GLU A 171 -11.05 7.00 -7.21
N PHE A 172 -10.61 6.80 -8.46
CA PHE A 172 -10.38 5.45 -9.01
C PHE A 172 -9.46 4.60 -8.13
N TYR A 173 -8.44 5.17 -7.55
CA TYR A 173 -7.46 4.47 -6.71
C TYR A 173 -7.91 4.25 -5.25
N ASN A 174 -9.08 4.75 -4.87
CA ASN A 174 -9.70 4.46 -3.57
C ASN A 174 -10.81 3.41 -3.66
N ARG A 175 -11.02 2.84 -4.87
CA ARG A 175 -12.05 1.80 -5.02
C ARG A 175 -11.75 0.57 -4.20
N GLU A 176 -12.79 -0.01 -3.70
CA GLU A 176 -12.76 -1.29 -3.01
C GLU A 176 -12.48 -2.42 -4.01
N TYR A 177 -11.33 -3.07 -3.86
CA TYR A 177 -10.92 -4.20 -4.71
C TYR A 177 -10.19 -5.26 -3.90
N TYR A 178 -9.10 -4.91 -3.23
CA TYR A 178 -8.32 -5.80 -2.38
C TYR A 178 -8.60 -5.58 -0.89
N GLY A 179 -9.02 -4.39 -0.52
CA GLY A 179 -9.57 -4.04 0.77
C GLY A 179 -10.91 -3.34 0.57
N THR A 180 -11.74 -3.35 1.61
CA THR A 180 -13.01 -2.62 1.65
C THR A 180 -13.09 -1.83 2.94
N VAL A 181 -13.89 -0.76 2.96
CA VAL A 181 -14.09 0.03 4.18
C VAL A 181 -14.66 -0.84 5.31
N LYS A 182 -15.56 -1.76 4.96
CA LYS A 182 -16.19 -2.66 5.95
C LYS A 182 -15.23 -3.66 6.59
N HIS A 183 -14.25 -4.14 5.83
CA HIS A 183 -13.27 -5.10 6.34
C HIS A 183 -12.08 -4.44 7.03
N ASN A 184 -11.77 -3.21 6.69
CA ASN A 184 -10.70 -2.43 7.26
C ASN A 184 -11.07 -1.80 8.59
#